data_1b5e0bbaa40387c4a368957a94aaf9c2
#
_entry.id   1b5e0bbaa40387c4a368957a94aaf9c2
#
_cell.length_a   1.000
_cell.length_b   1.000
_cell.length_c   1.000
_cell.angle_alpha   90.00
_cell.angle_beta   90.00
_cell.angle_gamma   90.00
#
_symmetry.space_group_name_H-M   'P 1'
#
loop_
_entity.id
_entity.type
_entity.pdbx_description
1 polymer ?
#
loop_
_entity_poly.entity_id
_entity_poly.type
_entity_poly.pdbx_seq_one_letter_code
_entity_poly.pdbx_strand_id
1 'polypeptide(L)'
;MSARLAVKKTYKLYIGGKFPRSESGRYLPAKSASGEFLDNFSHASRKDFRDAVVAARAAFDGWNKATAYNRGQILYRAAEMLQNRAGELSNEIARSTNVSAAKAKREVTLAIDRLVHFAGWTDKYQQVFGSVNPVATSHFNF
;
A
#
# COMPACT_ATOMS: atom_id res chain seq x y z
N MET A 1 -26.84 -0.85 31.41
CA MET A 1 -26.27 -0.17 30.23
C MET A 1 -26.54 -1.05 29.03
N SER A 2 -27.26 -0.55 28.01
CA SER A 2 -27.57 -1.31 26.80
C SER A 2 -26.24 -1.52 26.03
N ALA A 3 -25.84 -2.78 25.80
CA ALA A 3 -24.67 -3.09 25.00
C ALA A 3 -24.90 -2.61 23.56
N ARG A 4 -24.06 -1.72 23.09
CA ARG A 4 -24.12 -1.21 21.71
C ARG A 4 -23.91 -2.38 20.74
N LEU A 5 -24.85 -2.60 19.85
CA LEU A 5 -24.75 -3.63 18.81
C LEU A 5 -23.47 -3.39 17.97
N ALA A 6 -22.61 -4.40 17.92
CA ALA A 6 -21.41 -4.38 17.07
C ALA A 6 -21.84 -4.59 15.61
N VAL A 7 -21.90 -3.51 14.83
CA VAL A 7 -22.18 -3.58 13.40
C VAL A 7 -20.90 -4.01 12.67
N LYS A 8 -20.90 -5.20 12.12
CA LYS A 8 -19.78 -5.71 11.30
C LYS A 8 -19.85 -5.08 9.91
N LYS A 9 -18.75 -4.47 9.49
CA LYS A 9 -18.63 -3.81 8.18
C LYS A 9 -18.08 -4.78 7.14
N THR A 10 -18.44 -4.55 5.88
CA THR A 10 -17.74 -5.15 4.73
C THR A 10 -16.76 -4.13 4.18
N TYR A 11 -15.46 -4.44 4.22
CA TYR A 11 -14.43 -3.59 3.64
C TYR A 11 -14.55 -3.58 2.13
N LYS A 12 -14.53 -2.36 1.57
CA LYS A 12 -14.62 -2.12 0.13
C LYS A 12 -13.27 -2.37 -0.54
N LEU A 13 -13.29 -2.51 -1.85
CA LEU A 13 -12.08 -2.47 -2.67
C LEU A 13 -11.49 -1.05 -2.65
N TYR A 14 -10.21 -0.93 -3.05
CA TYR A 14 -9.58 0.36 -3.30
C TYR A 14 -9.06 0.38 -4.73
N ILE A 15 -9.70 1.15 -5.60
CA ILE A 15 -9.41 1.21 -7.04
C ILE A 15 -9.46 2.67 -7.50
N GLY A 16 -8.38 3.15 -8.12
CA GLY A 16 -8.33 4.49 -8.69
C GLY A 16 -8.56 5.62 -7.66
N GLY A 17 -8.10 5.46 -6.41
CA GLY A 17 -8.29 6.43 -5.33
C GLY A 17 -9.68 6.42 -4.71
N LYS A 18 -10.54 5.47 -5.07
CA LYS A 18 -11.92 5.35 -4.58
C LYS A 18 -12.15 4.03 -3.85
N PHE A 19 -13.23 3.96 -3.08
CA PHE A 19 -13.64 2.75 -2.35
C PHE A 19 -14.92 2.14 -2.95
N PRO A 20 -14.87 1.52 -4.13
CA PRO A 20 -16.02 0.86 -4.72
C PRO A 20 -16.37 -0.42 -3.97
N ARG A 21 -17.63 -0.82 -4.01
CA ARG A 21 -18.04 -2.19 -3.69
C ARG A 21 -17.70 -3.10 -4.87
N SER A 22 -17.46 -4.39 -4.61
CA SER A 22 -17.41 -5.34 -5.71
C SER A 22 -18.74 -5.34 -6.48
N GLU A 23 -18.66 -5.39 -7.80
CA GLU A 23 -19.87 -5.45 -8.65
C GLU A 23 -20.72 -6.69 -8.37
N SER A 24 -20.08 -7.80 -7.98
CA SER A 24 -20.74 -9.06 -7.67
C SER A 24 -21.50 -9.04 -6.33
N GLY A 25 -21.25 -8.04 -5.48
CA GLY A 25 -21.75 -7.99 -4.11
C GLY A 25 -21.24 -9.09 -3.18
N ARG A 26 -20.35 -9.99 -3.67
CA ARG A 26 -19.81 -11.10 -2.89
C ARG A 26 -18.80 -10.61 -1.86
N TYR A 27 -18.72 -11.31 -0.75
CA TYR A 27 -17.75 -11.05 0.31
C TYR A 27 -17.18 -12.34 0.87
N LEU A 28 -16.04 -12.25 1.51
CA LEU A 28 -15.37 -13.31 2.23
C LEU A 28 -15.30 -12.93 3.72
N PRO A 29 -15.72 -13.80 4.64
CA PRO A 29 -15.49 -13.58 6.05
C PRO A 29 -14.02 -13.84 6.38
N ALA A 30 -13.37 -12.86 7.01
CA ALA A 30 -12.04 -13.04 7.58
C ALA A 30 -12.18 -13.58 9.00
N LYS A 31 -11.32 -14.54 9.34
CA LYS A 31 -11.21 -15.11 10.66
C LYS A 31 -9.77 -14.99 11.15
N SER A 32 -9.61 -14.80 12.47
CA SER A 32 -8.29 -14.89 13.11
C SER A 32 -7.73 -16.32 13.02
N ALA A 33 -6.47 -16.50 13.37
CA ALA A 33 -5.86 -17.82 13.46
C ALA A 33 -6.55 -18.72 14.51
N SER A 34 -7.21 -18.14 15.50
CA SER A 34 -8.04 -18.86 16.49
C SER A 34 -9.46 -19.18 16.00
N GLY A 35 -9.82 -18.78 14.75
CA GLY A 35 -11.14 -19.01 14.18
C GLY A 35 -12.18 -17.92 14.51
N GLU A 36 -11.83 -16.91 15.29
CA GLU A 36 -12.71 -15.81 15.62
C GLU A 36 -13.03 -14.98 14.38
N PHE A 37 -14.30 -14.60 14.19
CA PHE A 37 -14.71 -13.73 13.11
C PHE A 37 -14.18 -12.32 13.33
N LEU A 38 -13.44 -11.82 12.36
CA LEU A 38 -12.87 -10.45 12.37
C LEU A 38 -13.78 -9.47 11.64
N ASP A 39 -13.88 -9.61 10.33
CA ASP A 39 -14.62 -8.70 9.45
C ASP A 39 -14.96 -9.39 8.11
N ASN A 40 -15.76 -8.71 7.27
CA ASN A 40 -16.02 -9.13 5.91
C ASN A 40 -15.18 -8.32 4.93
N PHE A 41 -14.64 -8.96 3.91
CA PHE A 41 -13.91 -8.33 2.82
C PHE A 41 -14.62 -8.55 1.50
N SER A 42 -14.63 -7.53 0.63
CA SER A 42 -15.19 -7.68 -0.70
C SER A 42 -14.43 -8.76 -1.48
N HIS A 43 -15.16 -9.72 -2.04
CA HIS A 43 -14.60 -10.70 -2.95
C HIS A 43 -14.60 -10.11 -4.36
N ALA A 44 -13.45 -9.64 -4.82
CA ALA A 44 -13.28 -9.01 -6.11
C ALA A 44 -13.65 -9.96 -7.27
N SER A 45 -14.36 -9.45 -8.26
CA SER A 45 -14.68 -10.15 -9.51
C SER A 45 -13.58 -9.94 -10.56
N ARG A 46 -13.71 -10.67 -11.69
CA ARG A 46 -12.86 -10.43 -12.87
C ARG A 46 -12.97 -8.99 -13.38
N LYS A 47 -14.15 -8.40 -13.30
CA LYS A 47 -14.36 -7.01 -13.71
C LYS A 47 -13.67 -6.04 -12.78
N ASP A 48 -13.79 -6.24 -11.48
CA ASP A 48 -13.08 -5.42 -10.48
C ASP A 48 -11.56 -5.46 -10.69
N PHE A 49 -11.01 -6.65 -10.98
CA PHE A 49 -9.59 -6.81 -11.29
C PHE A 49 -9.21 -6.04 -12.58
N ARG A 50 -10.00 -6.18 -13.64
CA ARG A 50 -9.77 -5.42 -14.88
C ARG A 50 -9.79 -3.92 -14.62
N ASP A 51 -10.78 -3.44 -13.88
CA ASP A 51 -10.95 -2.01 -13.58
C ASP A 51 -9.76 -1.49 -12.73
N ALA A 52 -9.22 -2.31 -11.82
CA ALA A 52 -8.00 -1.99 -11.08
C ALA A 52 -6.77 -1.88 -12.01
N VAL A 53 -6.61 -2.81 -12.95
CA VAL A 53 -5.52 -2.76 -13.94
C VAL A 53 -5.65 -1.54 -14.85
N VAL A 54 -6.85 -1.21 -15.31
CA VAL A 54 -7.12 -0.01 -16.13
C VAL A 54 -6.76 1.24 -15.36
N ALA A 55 -7.17 1.37 -14.10
CA ALA A 55 -6.83 2.49 -13.24
C ALA A 55 -5.32 2.63 -13.03
N ALA A 56 -4.63 1.51 -12.77
CA ALA A 56 -3.17 1.50 -12.60
C ALA A 56 -2.44 1.94 -13.88
N ARG A 57 -2.85 1.43 -15.05
CA ARG A 57 -2.28 1.84 -16.34
C ARG A 57 -2.52 3.31 -16.64
N ALA A 58 -3.70 3.82 -16.37
CA ALA A 58 -4.00 5.24 -16.57
C ALA A 58 -3.14 6.17 -15.67
N ALA A 59 -2.76 5.71 -14.49
CA ALA A 59 -1.91 6.47 -13.58
C ALA A 59 -0.41 6.40 -13.93
N PHE A 60 0.02 5.41 -14.72
CA PHE A 60 1.43 5.11 -14.96
C PHE A 60 2.19 6.28 -15.57
N ASP A 61 1.66 6.88 -16.64
CA ASP A 61 2.34 7.96 -17.35
C ASP A 61 2.55 9.20 -16.47
N GLY A 62 1.53 9.57 -15.70
CA GLY A 62 1.63 10.68 -14.76
C GLY A 62 2.67 10.44 -13.68
N TRP A 63 2.70 9.24 -13.11
CA TRP A 63 3.70 8.86 -12.12
C TRP A 63 5.11 8.80 -12.71
N ASN A 64 5.27 8.23 -13.89
CA ASN A 64 6.57 8.09 -14.54
C ASN A 64 7.17 9.45 -14.97
N LYS A 65 6.32 10.39 -15.38
CA LYS A 65 6.73 11.76 -15.73
C LYS A 65 6.98 12.67 -14.52
N ALA A 66 6.52 12.30 -13.33
CA ALA A 66 6.81 13.05 -12.13
C ALA A 66 8.31 13.06 -11.85
N THR A 67 8.83 14.20 -11.39
CA THR A 67 10.26 14.30 -11.07
C THR A 67 10.65 13.30 -9.96
N ALA A 68 11.89 12.87 -9.96
CA ALA A 68 12.44 12.01 -8.92
C ALA A 68 12.21 12.61 -7.51
N TYR A 69 12.42 13.91 -7.39
CA TYR A 69 12.15 14.65 -6.15
C TYR A 69 10.69 14.52 -5.71
N ASN A 70 9.73 14.76 -6.58
CA ASN A 70 8.31 14.66 -6.24
C ASN A 70 7.92 13.24 -5.83
N ARG A 71 8.42 12.22 -6.53
CA ARG A 71 8.18 10.82 -6.15
C ARG A 71 8.75 10.50 -4.77
N GLY A 72 9.96 10.99 -4.48
CA GLY A 72 10.57 10.86 -3.16
C GLY A 72 9.74 11.51 -2.05
N GLN A 73 9.24 12.73 -2.29
CA GLN A 73 8.38 13.42 -1.33
C GLN A 73 7.08 12.65 -1.02
N ILE A 74 6.47 12.06 -2.03
CA ILE A 74 5.26 11.23 -1.84
C ILE A 74 5.57 10.00 -0.97
N LEU A 75 6.70 9.32 -1.20
CA LEU A 75 7.11 8.17 -0.40
C LEU A 75 7.44 8.57 1.06
N TYR A 76 8.10 9.70 1.28
CA TYR A 76 8.34 10.22 2.63
C TYR A 76 7.04 10.53 3.35
N ARG A 77 6.08 11.17 2.68
CA ARG A 77 4.75 11.43 3.26
C ARG A 77 4.02 10.13 3.59
N ALA A 78 4.11 9.11 2.76
CA ALA A 78 3.55 7.80 3.05
C ALA A 78 4.18 7.18 4.30
N ALA A 79 5.51 7.27 4.45
CA ALA A 79 6.21 6.80 5.64
C ALA A 79 5.78 7.54 6.91
N GLU A 80 5.66 8.86 6.87
CA GLU A 80 5.16 9.69 7.99
C GLU A 80 3.73 9.29 8.40
N MET A 81 2.85 9.10 7.43
CA MET A 81 1.47 8.68 7.69
C MET A 81 1.40 7.28 8.31
N LEU A 82 2.25 6.35 7.86
CA LEU A 82 2.37 5.02 8.46
C LEU A 82 2.91 5.10 9.88
N GLN A 83 3.92 5.93 10.12
CA GLN A 83 4.49 6.12 11.45
C GLN A 83 3.47 6.68 12.45
N ASN A 84 2.67 7.66 12.03
CA ASN A 84 1.61 8.23 12.86
C ASN A 84 0.52 7.21 13.22
N ARG A 85 0.34 6.15 12.42
CA ARG A 85 -0.61 5.08 12.63
C ARG A 85 0.02 3.73 13.01
N ALA A 86 1.30 3.73 13.37
CA ALA A 86 2.05 2.49 13.61
C ALA A 86 1.43 1.61 14.71
N GLY A 87 0.87 2.22 15.76
CA GLY A 87 0.19 1.49 16.83
C GLY A 87 -1.08 0.78 16.33
N GLU A 88 -1.93 1.48 15.57
CA GLU A 88 -3.16 0.89 14.99
C GLU A 88 -2.83 -0.27 14.05
N LEU A 89 -1.86 -0.06 13.15
CA LEU A 89 -1.42 -1.08 12.20
C LEU A 89 -0.82 -2.30 12.89
N SER A 90 0.03 -2.08 13.90
CA SER A 90 0.63 -3.19 14.67
C SER A 90 -0.42 -4.01 15.39
N ASN A 91 -1.42 -3.36 15.99
CA ASN A 91 -2.53 -4.04 16.66
C ASN A 91 -3.37 -4.86 15.67
N GLU A 92 -3.65 -4.30 14.49
CA GLU A 92 -4.42 -5.00 13.46
C GLU A 92 -3.67 -6.22 12.90
N ILE A 93 -2.36 -6.10 12.66
CA ILE A 93 -1.52 -7.24 12.25
C ILE A 93 -1.51 -8.31 13.33
N ALA A 94 -1.28 -7.95 14.59
CA ALA A 94 -1.29 -8.91 15.68
C ALA A 94 -2.64 -9.64 15.80
N ARG A 95 -3.75 -8.90 15.69
CA ARG A 95 -5.11 -9.43 15.75
C ARG A 95 -5.42 -10.39 14.59
N SER A 96 -5.04 -10.03 13.39
CA SER A 96 -5.39 -10.78 12.17
C SER A 96 -4.51 -12.01 11.95
N THR A 97 -3.22 -11.93 12.31
CA THR A 97 -2.24 -12.99 12.03
C THR A 97 -1.81 -13.79 13.26
N ASN A 98 -2.30 -13.42 14.44
CA ASN A 98 -1.94 -14.06 15.71
C ASN A 98 -0.43 -14.08 16.00
N VAL A 99 0.31 -13.09 15.52
CA VAL A 99 1.71 -12.89 15.88
C VAL A 99 1.82 -12.06 17.15
N SER A 100 2.98 -12.12 17.83
CA SER A 100 3.21 -11.31 19.02
C SER A 100 3.20 -9.82 18.67
N ALA A 101 2.78 -8.98 19.63
CA ALA A 101 2.78 -7.51 19.46
C ALA A 101 4.17 -6.97 19.08
N ALA A 102 5.24 -7.55 19.62
CA ALA A 102 6.61 -7.17 19.28
C ALA A 102 6.94 -7.47 17.81
N LYS A 103 6.52 -8.65 17.29
CA LYS A 103 6.70 -9.03 15.89
C LYS A 103 5.91 -8.10 14.95
N ALA A 104 4.65 -7.84 15.27
CA ALA A 104 3.80 -6.93 14.50
C ALA A 104 4.38 -5.51 14.45
N LYS A 105 4.84 -4.98 15.60
CA LYS A 105 5.50 -3.67 15.68
C LYS A 105 6.76 -3.62 14.81
N ARG A 106 7.59 -4.67 14.86
CA ARG A 106 8.82 -4.74 14.04
C ARG A 106 8.50 -4.76 12.54
N GLU A 107 7.44 -5.43 12.14
CA GLU A 107 6.99 -5.47 10.73
C GLU A 107 6.59 -4.07 10.23
N VAL A 108 5.82 -3.34 11.01
CA VAL A 108 5.43 -1.96 10.68
C VAL A 108 6.65 -1.04 10.63
N THR A 109 7.54 -1.11 11.62
CA THR A 109 8.79 -0.32 11.62
C THR A 109 9.62 -0.60 10.37
N LEU A 110 9.81 -1.87 10.02
CA LEU A 110 10.56 -2.26 8.82
C LEU A 110 9.91 -1.74 7.52
N ALA A 111 8.57 -1.72 7.46
CA ALA A 111 7.86 -1.16 6.30
C ALA A 111 8.11 0.35 6.17
N ILE A 112 8.10 1.09 7.28
CA ILE A 112 8.40 2.52 7.32
C ILE A 112 9.85 2.77 6.88
N ASP A 113 10.81 2.03 7.44
CA ASP A 113 12.24 2.15 7.10
C ASP A 113 12.49 1.90 5.60
N ARG A 114 11.81 0.91 5.02
CA ARG A 114 11.90 0.63 3.58
C ARG A 114 11.35 1.75 2.73
N LEU A 115 10.22 2.36 3.11
CA LEU A 115 9.69 3.51 2.38
C LEU A 115 10.65 4.70 2.42
N VAL A 116 11.23 5.00 3.57
CA VAL A 116 12.25 6.06 3.72
C VAL A 116 13.48 5.74 2.87
N HIS A 117 13.96 4.48 2.92
CA HIS A 117 15.09 4.04 2.11
C HIS A 117 14.85 4.25 0.62
N PHE A 118 13.72 3.76 0.09
CA PHE A 118 13.42 3.90 -1.33
C PHE A 118 13.09 5.35 -1.73
N ALA A 119 12.51 6.14 -0.83
CA ALA A 119 12.35 7.57 -1.06
C ALA A 119 13.70 8.26 -1.28
N GLY A 120 14.71 7.91 -0.47
CA GLY A 120 16.07 8.42 -0.62
C GLY A 120 16.79 7.97 -1.90
N TRP A 121 16.33 6.88 -2.53
CA TRP A 121 16.91 6.38 -3.78
C TRP A 121 16.28 6.97 -5.05
N THR A 122 15.18 7.68 -4.96
CA THR A 122 14.47 8.18 -6.15
C THR A 122 15.32 9.09 -7.03
N ASP A 123 16.16 9.92 -6.43
CA ASP A 123 17.04 10.87 -7.13
C ASP A 123 18.49 10.39 -7.26
N LYS A 124 18.87 9.32 -6.57
CA LYS A 124 20.24 8.80 -6.55
C LYS A 124 20.50 7.70 -7.54
N TYR A 125 19.49 6.95 -7.93
CA TYR A 125 19.63 5.79 -8.79
C TYR A 125 20.40 6.12 -10.10
N GLN A 126 19.97 7.17 -10.78
CA GLN A 126 20.61 7.60 -12.03
C GLN A 126 22.05 8.09 -11.83
N GLN A 127 22.37 8.70 -10.69
CA GLN A 127 23.72 9.19 -10.37
C GLN A 127 24.68 8.03 -10.06
N VAL A 128 24.18 6.96 -9.47
CA VAL A 128 25.02 5.81 -9.06
C VAL A 128 25.20 4.80 -10.18
N PHE A 129 24.13 4.50 -10.93
CA PHE A 129 24.11 3.43 -11.93
C PHE A 129 24.06 3.93 -13.37
N GLY A 130 23.81 5.22 -13.58
CA GLY A 130 23.76 5.82 -14.91
C GLY A 130 25.10 6.42 -15.32
N SER A 131 25.39 6.41 -16.61
CA SER A 131 26.50 7.13 -17.20
C SER A 131 26.06 7.86 -18.46
N VAL A 132 26.70 8.99 -18.75
CA VAL A 132 26.49 9.68 -20.03
C VAL A 132 27.17 8.89 -21.13
N ASN A 133 26.45 8.61 -22.22
CA ASN A 133 27.05 7.97 -23.38
C ASN A 133 28.12 8.91 -23.98
N PRO A 134 29.38 8.49 -24.10
CA PRO A 134 30.45 9.34 -24.63
C PRO A 134 30.28 9.71 -26.11
N VAL A 135 29.46 8.96 -26.85
CA VAL A 135 29.21 9.21 -28.28
C VAL A 135 27.91 10.01 -28.52
N ALA A 136 26.96 9.96 -27.62
CA ALA A 136 25.66 10.68 -27.73
C ALA A 136 25.40 11.45 -26.44
N THR A 137 25.68 12.72 -26.45
CA THR A 137 25.64 13.61 -25.27
C THR A 137 24.29 13.76 -24.59
N SER A 138 23.20 13.33 -25.21
CA SER A 138 21.84 13.43 -24.68
C SER A 138 21.28 12.12 -24.08
N HIS A 139 22.06 11.03 -24.09
CA HIS A 139 21.58 9.72 -23.67
C HIS A 139 22.35 9.20 -22.45
N PHE A 140 21.61 8.68 -21.48
CA PHE A 140 22.19 7.99 -20.33
C PHE A 140 22.14 6.48 -20.57
N ASN A 141 23.21 5.80 -20.21
CA ASN A 141 23.27 4.33 -20.13
C ASN A 141 22.92 3.90 -18.70
N PHE A 142 22.02 2.95 -18.58
CA PHE A 142 21.62 2.33 -17.31
C PHE A 142 21.96 0.85 -17.30
#